data_87048ce79577a0aa19ed6bc0fc7364a6
#
_entry.id   87048ce79577a0aa19ed6bc0fc7364a6
#
_cell.length_a   1.000
_cell.length_b   1.000
_cell.length_c   1.000
_cell.angle_alpha   90.00
_cell.angle_beta   90.00
_cell.angle_gamma   90.00
#
_symmetry.space_group_name_H-M   'P 1'
#
loop_
_entity.id
_entity.type
_entity.pdbx_description
1 polymer ?
#
loop_
_entity_poly.entity_id
_entity_poly.type
_entity_poly.pdbx_seq_one_letter_code
_entity_poly.pdbx_strand_id
1 'polypeptide(L)'
;MKKLLNLIFFVFIVFIFTSKLFASEEKIKIGLLLPLTGQNQEIGKSVLRSVNLAINKIDDPILEIYPKNNFDNPDDNIKAAQELYNQ
;
A
#
# COMPACT_ATOMS: atom_id res chain seq x y z
N MET A 1 -19.96 28.19 36.96
CA MET A 1 -18.62 28.28 36.31
C MET A 1 -17.86 26.98 36.35
N LYS A 2 -17.81 26.26 37.46
CA LYS A 2 -17.08 24.99 37.55
C LYS A 2 -17.61 23.92 36.61
N LYS A 3 -18.92 23.84 36.40
CA LYS A 3 -19.55 22.88 35.49
C LYS A 3 -19.21 23.16 34.01
N LEU A 4 -19.13 24.45 33.65
CA LEU A 4 -18.75 24.84 32.28
C LEU A 4 -17.29 24.51 32.00
N LEU A 5 -16.40 24.77 32.99
CA LEU A 5 -14.97 24.48 32.84
C LEU A 5 -14.73 22.98 32.71
N ASN A 6 -15.46 22.15 33.50
CA ASN A 6 -15.38 20.70 33.39
C ASN A 6 -15.88 20.18 32.03
N LEU A 7 -16.93 20.80 31.50
CA LEU A 7 -17.46 20.44 30.19
C LEU A 7 -16.44 20.75 29.07
N ILE A 8 -15.82 21.91 29.11
CA ILE A 8 -14.80 22.32 28.15
C ILE A 8 -13.60 21.39 28.23
N PHE A 9 -13.16 21.03 29.44
CA PHE A 9 -12.05 20.10 29.66
C PHE A 9 -12.37 18.70 29.12
N PHE A 10 -13.58 18.21 29.34
CA PHE A 10 -14.05 16.92 28.82
C PHE A 10 -14.08 16.90 27.28
N VAL A 11 -14.61 17.96 26.67
CA VAL A 11 -14.65 18.10 25.20
C VAL A 11 -13.23 18.15 24.63
N PHE A 12 -12.32 18.84 25.31
CA PHE A 12 -10.91 18.92 24.90
C PHE A 12 -10.22 17.55 24.95
N ILE A 13 -10.47 16.77 25.99
CA ILE A 13 -9.93 15.38 26.10
C ILE A 13 -10.49 14.49 25.00
N VAL A 14 -11.78 14.54 24.71
CA VAL A 14 -12.41 13.79 23.62
C VAL A 14 -11.80 14.18 22.28
N PHE A 15 -11.54 15.45 22.06
CA PHE A 15 -10.91 15.96 20.84
C PHE A 15 -9.50 15.40 20.65
N ILE A 16 -8.69 15.32 21.72
CA ILE A 16 -7.36 14.72 21.68
C ILE A 16 -7.42 13.23 21.33
N PHE A 17 -8.37 12.49 21.91
CA PHE A 17 -8.54 11.06 21.62
C PHE A 17 -8.96 10.80 20.15
N THR A 18 -9.83 11.64 19.60
CA THR A 18 -10.27 11.48 18.22
C THR A 18 -9.15 11.76 17.21
N SER A 19 -8.20 12.63 17.52
CA SER A 19 -7.07 12.90 16.63
C SER A 19 -6.17 11.69 16.41
N LYS A 20 -6.09 10.78 17.37
CA LYS A 20 -5.31 9.53 17.23
C LYS A 20 -5.97 8.51 16.32
N LEU A 21 -7.31 8.54 16.20
CA LEU A 21 -8.05 7.64 15.33
C LEU A 21 -7.87 7.94 13.84
N PHE A 22 -7.48 9.16 13.49
CA PHE A 22 -7.25 9.60 12.12
C PHE A 22 -5.77 9.54 11.71
N ALA A 23 -4.88 9.05 12.58
CA ALA A 23 -3.50 8.81 12.20
C ALA A 23 -3.48 7.74 11.10
N SER A 24 -2.99 8.10 9.90
CA SER A 24 -2.89 7.17 8.78
C SER A 24 -1.88 6.07 9.11
N GLU A 25 -2.29 4.81 8.99
CA GLU A 25 -1.37 3.68 9.07
C GLU A 25 -0.43 3.70 7.87
N GLU A 26 0.85 3.42 8.11
CA GLU A 26 1.79 3.24 7.01
C GLU A 26 1.42 2.00 6.22
N LYS A 27 1.27 2.15 4.90
CA LYS A 27 1.01 1.04 4.01
C LYS A 27 2.31 0.36 3.60
N ILE A 28 2.26 -0.96 3.50
CA ILE A 28 3.36 -1.75 2.97
C ILE A 28 3.17 -1.85 1.46
N LYS A 29 4.08 -1.22 0.71
CA LYS A 29 4.04 -1.21 -0.75
C LYS A 29 4.93 -2.33 -1.29
N ILE A 30 4.36 -3.21 -2.09
CA ILE A 30 5.06 -4.34 -2.70
C ILE A 30 5.11 -4.11 -4.20
N GLY A 31 6.31 -3.88 -4.73
CA GLY A 31 6.52 -3.76 -6.17
C GLY A 31 6.73 -5.14 -6.79
N LEU A 32 6.04 -5.39 -7.90
CA LEU A 32 6.18 -6.63 -8.66
C LEU A 32 6.66 -6.32 -10.07
N LEU A 33 7.86 -6.77 -10.39
CA LEU A 33 8.42 -6.65 -11.74
C LEU A 33 8.24 -7.99 -12.46
N LEU A 34 7.31 -8.03 -13.41
CA LEU A 34 6.85 -9.26 -14.04
C LEU A 34 6.77 -9.10 -15.56
N PRO A 35 6.96 -10.18 -16.34
CA PRO A 35 6.73 -10.14 -17.78
C PRO A 35 5.22 -10.11 -18.07
N LEU A 36 4.65 -8.91 -18.21
CA LEU A 36 3.22 -8.72 -18.50
C LEU A 36 2.89 -8.65 -19.98
N THR A 37 3.92 -8.50 -20.81
CA THR A 37 3.82 -8.51 -22.28
C THR A 37 4.91 -9.40 -22.86
N GLY A 38 4.80 -9.74 -24.13
CA GLY A 38 5.78 -10.54 -24.85
C GLY A 38 5.62 -12.04 -24.66
N GLN A 39 6.71 -12.77 -24.86
CA GLN A 39 6.71 -14.23 -24.94
C GLN A 39 6.35 -14.93 -23.63
N ASN A 40 6.69 -14.32 -22.50
CA ASN A 40 6.48 -14.89 -21.16
C ASN A 40 5.30 -14.27 -20.43
N GLN A 41 4.42 -13.55 -21.12
CA GLN A 41 3.32 -12.81 -20.50
C GLN A 41 2.37 -13.70 -19.70
N GLU A 42 2.15 -14.94 -20.13
CA GLU A 42 1.26 -15.86 -19.41
C GLU A 42 1.79 -16.23 -18.04
N ILE A 43 3.11 -16.42 -17.93
CA ILE A 43 3.76 -16.69 -16.64
C ILE A 43 3.61 -15.46 -15.72
N GLY A 44 3.89 -14.26 -16.24
CA GLY A 44 3.77 -13.04 -15.48
C GLY A 44 2.34 -12.79 -14.99
N LYS A 45 1.36 -12.97 -15.85
CA LYS A 45 -0.05 -12.83 -15.50
C LYS A 45 -0.51 -13.87 -14.48
N SER A 46 0.00 -15.11 -14.58
CA SER A 46 -0.30 -16.16 -13.61
C SER A 46 0.26 -15.84 -12.23
N VAL A 47 1.49 -15.33 -12.18
CA VAL A 47 2.12 -14.87 -10.92
C VAL A 47 1.31 -13.72 -10.32
N LEU A 48 0.91 -12.73 -11.13
CA LEU A 48 0.13 -11.59 -10.67
C LEU A 48 -1.21 -12.04 -10.10
N ARG A 49 -1.90 -12.96 -10.76
CA ARG A 49 -3.17 -13.52 -10.27
C ARG A 49 -2.98 -14.26 -8.94
N SER A 50 -1.90 -15.03 -8.82
CA SER A 50 -1.58 -15.75 -7.58
C SER A 50 -1.31 -14.79 -6.43
N VAL A 51 -0.57 -13.71 -6.67
CA VAL A 51 -0.28 -12.68 -5.67
C VAL A 51 -1.57 -11.97 -5.26
N ASN A 52 -2.41 -11.58 -6.21
CA ASN A 52 -3.69 -10.94 -5.92
C ASN A 52 -4.61 -11.86 -5.10
N LEU A 53 -4.62 -13.15 -5.41
CA LEU A 53 -5.40 -14.12 -4.66
C LEU A 53 -4.90 -14.24 -3.21
N ALA A 54 -3.60 -14.28 -3.02
CA ALA A 54 -2.98 -14.33 -1.69
C ALA A 54 -3.28 -13.07 -0.88
N ILE A 55 -3.19 -11.89 -1.50
CA ILE A 55 -3.50 -10.61 -0.85
C ILE A 55 -4.97 -10.55 -0.45
N ASN A 56 -5.87 -10.98 -1.30
CA ASN A 56 -7.30 -11.05 -0.98
C ASN A 56 -7.58 -12.00 0.18
N LYS A 57 -6.84 -13.09 0.28
CA LYS A 57 -6.98 -14.08 1.34
C LYS A 57 -6.46 -13.56 2.68
N ILE A 58 -5.37 -12.81 2.68
CA ILE A 58 -4.82 -12.13 3.86
C ILE A 58 -5.75 -11.01 4.32
N ASP A 59 -6.37 -10.32 3.37
CA ASP A 59 -7.34 -9.24 3.58
C ASP A 59 -6.85 -8.15 4.56
N ASP A 60 -5.60 -7.73 4.39
CA ASP A 60 -5.01 -6.67 5.20
C ASP A 60 -4.91 -5.39 4.37
N PRO A 61 -5.61 -4.31 4.76
CA PRO A 61 -5.64 -3.07 3.97
C PRO A 61 -4.30 -2.33 3.95
N ILE A 62 -3.33 -2.70 4.78
CA ILE A 62 -2.01 -2.06 4.74
C ILE A 62 -1.15 -2.54 3.57
N LEU A 63 -1.52 -3.65 2.92
CA LEU A 63 -0.77 -4.21 1.79
C LEU A 63 -1.24 -3.61 0.47
N GLU A 64 -0.32 -3.02 -0.28
CA GLU A 64 -0.58 -2.49 -1.62
C GLU A 64 0.38 -3.13 -2.62
N ILE A 65 -0.17 -3.58 -3.75
CA ILE A 65 0.60 -4.23 -4.81
C ILE A 65 0.73 -3.28 -5.99
N TYR A 66 1.95 -3.11 -6.47
CA TYR A 66 2.29 -2.27 -7.63
C TYR A 66 2.93 -3.13 -8.71
N PRO A 67 2.15 -3.68 -9.65
CA PRO A 67 2.70 -4.46 -10.75
C PRO A 67 3.31 -3.55 -11.81
N LYS A 68 4.43 -3.98 -12.37
CA LYS A 68 5.11 -3.29 -13.45
C LYS A 68 5.67 -4.30 -14.43
N ASN A 69 5.58 -4.00 -15.71
CA ASN A 69 6.12 -4.84 -16.76
C ASN A 69 7.65 -4.82 -16.74
N ASN A 70 8.27 -5.98 -16.88
CA ASN A 70 9.71 -6.07 -17.08
C ASN A 70 10.06 -5.93 -18.57
N PHE A 71 11.35 -5.78 -18.84
CA PHE A 71 11.89 -5.62 -20.19
C PHE A 71 13.00 -6.65 -20.43
N ASP A 72 13.29 -6.93 -21.70
CA ASP A 72 14.35 -7.87 -22.06
C ASP A 72 15.75 -7.31 -21.77
N ASN A 73 15.89 -5.98 -21.78
CA ASN A 73 17.15 -5.31 -21.48
C ASN A 73 17.32 -5.14 -19.96
N PRO A 74 18.46 -5.63 -19.38
CA PRO A 74 18.70 -5.49 -17.94
C PRO A 74 18.70 -4.05 -17.43
N ASP A 75 19.19 -3.09 -18.21
CA ASP A 75 19.22 -1.66 -17.83
C ASP A 75 17.81 -1.11 -17.68
N ASP A 76 16.91 -1.48 -18.58
CA ASP A 76 15.50 -1.07 -18.52
C ASP A 76 14.80 -1.69 -17.30
N ASN A 77 15.17 -2.91 -16.93
CA ASN A 77 14.64 -3.56 -15.71
C ASN A 77 15.10 -2.86 -14.44
N ILE A 78 16.35 -2.43 -14.39
CA ILE A 78 16.88 -1.66 -13.26
C ILE A 78 16.11 -0.35 -13.12
N LYS A 79 15.89 0.34 -14.24
CA LYS A 79 15.11 1.59 -14.27
C LYS A 79 13.67 1.37 -13.80
N ALA A 80 13.02 0.29 -14.26
CA ALA A 80 11.67 -0.06 -13.86
C ALA A 80 11.60 -0.36 -12.35
N ALA A 81 12.58 -1.05 -11.80
CA ALA A 81 12.66 -1.35 -10.37
C ALA A 81 12.83 -0.07 -9.56
N GLN A 82 13.65 0.88 -10.03
CA GLN A 82 13.83 2.19 -9.39
C GLN A 82 12.54 2.99 -9.39
N GLU A 83 11.79 2.97 -10.48
CA GLU A 83 10.49 3.64 -10.57
C GLU A 83 9.48 3.05 -9.57
N LEU A 84 9.47 1.74 -9.39
CA LEU A 84 8.66 1.07 -8.37
C LEU A 84 9.05 1.49 -6.96
N TYR A 85 10.34 1.58 -6.68
CA TYR A 85 10.84 1.99 -5.38
C TYR A 85 10.42 3.42 -5.02
N ASN A 86 10.30 4.28 -6.01
CA ASN A 86 9.96 5.70 -5.82
C ASN A 86 8.46 5.98 -5.72
N GLN A 87 7.61 4.96 -5.80
CA GLN A 87 6.15 5.13 -5.69
C GLN A 87 5.65 5.31 -4.25
#